data_0e2324b034eb709004e8ce9383f36dd3
#
_entry.id   0e2324b034eb709004e8ce9383f36dd3
#
_cell.length_a   1.000
_cell.length_b   1.000
_cell.length_c   1.000
_cell.angle_alpha   90.00
_cell.angle_beta   90.00
_cell.angle_gamma   90.00
#
_symmetry.space_group_name_H-M   'P 1'
#
loop_
_entity.id
_entity.type
_entity.pdbx_description
1 polymer ?
#
loop_
_entity_poly.entity_id
_entity_poly.type
_entity_poly.pdbx_seq_one_letter_code
_entity_poly.pdbx_strand_id
1 'polypeptide(L)'
;MMPKMKGPEVLQNLKNIIGFKMPVVALTADVISGMEEKYISEGFDDCLPKPIVEENLNRIMRKYLKETETVEEQNTEETTQESNIKILEENGIDVKHGLDLLKDIDMYNMTMNEFYEEINDKLKELKEYIDNQNMDDYSILVHSLKTEARYLGFNNLSDMAYEHEQASKENNIEFVKNNYSKLVKESERLIKIMKEYLNIEEGE
;
A
#
# COMPACT_ATOMS: atom_id res chain seq x y z
N MET A 1 -3.42 -19.45 25.70
CA MET A 1 -4.79 -19.84 26.14
C MET A 1 -5.62 -18.58 26.26
N MET A 2 -6.76 -18.51 25.60
CA MET A 2 -7.64 -17.33 25.71
C MET A 2 -8.34 -17.36 27.08
N PRO A 3 -8.35 -16.26 27.83
CA PRO A 3 -8.69 -16.30 29.26
C PRO A 3 -10.19 -16.41 29.60
N LYS A 4 -11.11 -16.28 28.63
CA LYS A 4 -12.57 -16.25 28.88
C LYS A 4 -13.40 -17.20 28.03
N MET A 5 -12.94 -17.60 26.85
CA MET A 5 -13.70 -18.44 25.91
C MET A 5 -12.75 -19.18 24.98
N LYS A 6 -13.04 -20.45 24.69
CA LYS A 6 -12.21 -21.26 23.76
C LYS A 6 -12.60 -20.98 22.31
N GLY A 7 -11.68 -21.22 21.36
CA GLY A 7 -11.91 -20.99 19.93
C GLY A 7 -13.21 -21.62 19.39
N PRO A 8 -13.50 -22.89 19.64
CA PRO A 8 -14.76 -23.53 19.23
C PRO A 8 -16.03 -22.88 19.79
N GLU A 9 -15.97 -22.38 21.03
CA GLU A 9 -17.10 -21.65 21.64
C GLU A 9 -17.33 -20.30 20.97
N VAL A 10 -16.26 -19.60 20.62
CA VAL A 10 -16.34 -18.35 19.84
C VAL A 10 -16.97 -18.63 18.49
N LEU A 11 -16.53 -19.69 17.79
CA LEU A 11 -17.09 -20.08 16.50
C LEU A 11 -18.59 -20.36 16.58
N GLN A 12 -19.03 -21.12 17.59
CA GLN A 12 -20.44 -21.38 17.78
C GLN A 12 -21.25 -20.10 18.01
N ASN A 13 -20.74 -19.19 18.81
CA ASN A 13 -21.40 -17.91 19.05
C ASN A 13 -21.49 -17.06 17.79
N LEU A 14 -20.44 -17.02 16.95
CA LEU A 14 -20.45 -16.32 15.68
C LEU A 14 -21.46 -16.93 14.70
N LYS A 15 -21.50 -18.26 14.58
CA LYS A 15 -22.46 -18.96 13.70
C LYS A 15 -23.92 -18.83 14.14
N ASN A 16 -24.16 -18.51 15.40
CA ASN A 16 -25.51 -18.23 15.91
C ASN A 16 -26.01 -16.79 15.62
N ILE A 17 -25.14 -15.90 15.13
CA ILE A 17 -25.55 -14.56 14.73
C ILE A 17 -26.31 -14.63 13.42
N ILE A 18 -27.55 -14.14 13.42
CA ILE A 18 -28.39 -14.13 12.22
C ILE A 18 -27.70 -13.31 11.10
N GLY A 19 -27.46 -13.98 9.95
CA GLY A 19 -26.81 -13.34 8.79
C GLY A 19 -25.29 -13.38 8.78
N PHE A 20 -24.63 -14.01 9.76
CA PHE A 20 -23.18 -14.21 9.74
C PHE A 20 -22.80 -15.24 8.67
N LYS A 21 -22.07 -14.80 7.64
CA LYS A 21 -21.62 -15.62 6.49
C LYS A 21 -20.10 -15.54 6.25
N MET A 22 -19.39 -14.86 7.13
CA MET A 22 -17.95 -14.68 6.95
C MET A 22 -17.19 -15.96 7.28
N PRO A 23 -16.15 -16.31 6.53
CA PRO A 23 -15.27 -17.42 6.84
C PRO A 23 -14.52 -17.16 8.15
N VAL A 24 -14.39 -18.21 8.97
CA VAL A 24 -13.70 -18.15 10.26
C VAL A 24 -12.48 -19.04 10.23
N VAL A 25 -11.30 -18.45 10.31
CA VAL A 25 -10.01 -19.13 10.24
C VAL A 25 -9.42 -19.31 11.64
N ALA A 26 -9.04 -20.52 12.01
CA ALA A 26 -8.39 -20.81 13.30
C ALA A 26 -6.91 -20.42 13.26
N LEU A 27 -6.43 -19.61 14.21
CA LEU A 27 -5.00 -19.34 14.40
C LEU A 27 -4.45 -20.31 15.45
N THR A 28 -3.58 -21.25 15.04
CA THR A 28 -3.05 -22.30 15.91
C THR A 28 -1.54 -22.21 16.13
N ALA A 29 -1.09 -22.57 17.33
CA ALA A 29 0.33 -22.75 17.63
C ALA A 29 0.83 -24.17 17.28
N ASP A 30 -0.08 -25.13 17.07
CA ASP A 30 0.25 -26.53 16.76
C ASP A 30 0.35 -26.73 15.24
N VAL A 31 1.52 -27.19 14.78
CA VAL A 31 1.87 -27.45 13.37
C VAL A 31 1.86 -28.95 13.05
N ILE A 32 1.24 -29.77 13.90
CA ILE A 32 1.27 -31.23 13.74
C ILE A 32 0.34 -31.67 12.61
N SER A 33 0.83 -32.56 11.73
CA SER A 33 0.03 -33.17 10.64
C SER A 33 -1.28 -33.75 11.17
N GLY A 34 -2.42 -33.37 10.58
CA GLY A 34 -3.77 -33.79 10.99
C GLY A 34 -4.54 -32.76 11.85
N MET A 35 -3.90 -31.71 12.29
CA MET A 35 -4.61 -30.64 13.05
C MET A 35 -5.52 -29.79 12.17
N GLU A 36 -5.24 -29.68 10.89
CA GLU A 36 -6.11 -29.00 9.91
C GLU A 36 -7.47 -29.70 9.84
N GLU A 37 -7.48 -31.02 9.69
CA GLU A 37 -8.71 -31.84 9.66
C GLU A 37 -9.52 -31.70 10.95
N LYS A 38 -8.86 -31.56 12.08
CA LYS A 38 -9.52 -31.34 13.37
C LYS A 38 -10.25 -29.99 13.39
N TYR A 39 -9.60 -28.88 13.03
CA TYR A 39 -10.24 -27.57 13.04
C TYR A 39 -11.38 -27.48 12.02
N ILE A 40 -11.22 -28.09 10.85
CA ILE A 40 -12.30 -28.21 9.85
C ILE A 40 -13.47 -29.03 10.45
N SER A 41 -13.20 -30.14 11.15
CA SER A 41 -14.25 -30.94 11.80
C SER A 41 -14.95 -30.22 12.95
N GLU A 42 -14.26 -29.28 13.62
CA GLU A 42 -14.84 -28.40 14.64
C GLU A 42 -15.68 -27.26 14.02
N GLY A 43 -15.64 -27.12 12.68
CA GLY A 43 -16.49 -26.22 11.92
C GLY A 43 -15.81 -24.89 11.53
N PHE A 44 -14.51 -24.75 11.71
CA PHE A 44 -13.75 -23.65 11.10
C PHE A 44 -13.66 -23.83 9.59
N ASP A 45 -13.55 -22.75 8.85
CA ASP A 45 -13.45 -22.79 7.40
C ASP A 45 -12.01 -23.05 6.92
N ASP A 46 -11.01 -22.70 7.77
CA ASP A 46 -9.59 -22.99 7.51
C ASP A 46 -8.77 -22.84 8.79
N CYS A 47 -7.46 -23.15 8.73
CA CYS A 47 -6.52 -22.90 9.81
C CYS A 47 -5.21 -22.27 9.32
N LEU A 48 -4.61 -21.43 10.19
CA LEU A 48 -3.34 -20.76 9.94
C LEU A 48 -2.39 -20.99 11.10
N PRO A 49 -1.24 -21.64 10.87
CA PRO A 49 -0.26 -21.89 11.92
C PRO A 49 0.47 -20.61 12.35
N LYS A 50 0.83 -20.55 13.63
CA LYS A 50 1.74 -19.53 14.18
C LYS A 50 3.18 -20.05 14.19
N PRO A 51 4.21 -19.26 13.84
CA PRO A 51 4.13 -17.86 13.42
C PRO A 51 3.44 -17.70 12.07
N ILE A 52 2.71 -16.60 11.89
CA ILE A 52 2.04 -16.31 10.62
C ILE A 52 3.11 -16.03 9.58
N VAL A 53 3.19 -16.88 8.56
CA VAL A 53 4.05 -16.72 7.38
C VAL A 53 3.20 -16.11 6.27
N GLU A 54 3.75 -15.11 5.58
CA GLU A 54 3.07 -14.35 4.54
C GLU A 54 2.45 -15.24 3.46
N GLU A 55 3.18 -16.25 3.00
CA GLU A 55 2.70 -17.22 1.99
C GLU A 55 1.42 -17.96 2.43
N ASN A 56 1.36 -18.39 3.70
CA ASN A 56 0.18 -19.06 4.25
C ASN A 56 -1.00 -18.10 4.42
N LEU A 57 -0.72 -16.86 4.81
CA LEU A 57 -1.75 -15.81 4.91
C LEU A 57 -2.33 -15.50 3.55
N ASN A 58 -1.48 -15.26 2.54
CA ASN A 58 -1.89 -14.97 1.16
C ASN A 58 -2.72 -16.11 0.55
N ARG A 59 -2.37 -17.37 0.83
CA ARG A 59 -3.17 -18.54 0.42
C ARG A 59 -4.60 -18.46 0.97
N ILE A 60 -4.76 -18.12 2.24
CA ILE A 60 -6.08 -18.02 2.90
C ILE A 60 -6.84 -16.80 2.35
N MET A 61 -6.17 -15.66 2.21
CA MET A 61 -6.77 -14.44 1.66
C MET A 61 -7.33 -14.71 0.24
N ARG A 62 -6.53 -15.27 -0.65
CA ARG A 62 -6.98 -15.66 -2.01
C ARG A 62 -8.14 -16.64 -2.01
N LYS A 63 -8.19 -17.58 -1.04
CA LYS A 63 -9.26 -18.57 -0.94
C LYS A 63 -10.62 -17.96 -0.55
N TYR A 64 -10.63 -16.98 0.35
CA TYR A 64 -11.85 -16.48 0.96
C TYR A 64 -12.22 -15.05 0.60
N LEU A 65 -11.26 -14.24 0.18
CA LEU A 65 -11.48 -12.93 -0.39
C LEU A 65 -11.46 -13.00 -1.91
N LYS A 66 -11.99 -14.11 -2.48
CA LYS A 66 -12.24 -14.12 -3.91
C LYS A 66 -13.05 -12.87 -4.25
N GLU A 67 -12.43 -11.98 -4.99
CA GLU A 67 -13.15 -11.08 -5.86
C GLU A 67 -14.17 -11.92 -6.60
N THR A 68 -15.38 -11.43 -6.70
CA THR A 68 -16.42 -12.03 -7.53
C THR A 68 -15.82 -12.18 -8.92
N GLU A 69 -15.35 -13.40 -9.24
CA GLU A 69 -14.93 -13.72 -10.61
C GLU A 69 -16.12 -13.44 -11.54
N THR A 70 -16.11 -12.31 -12.17
CA THR A 70 -16.71 -12.17 -13.48
C THR A 70 -15.75 -12.89 -14.43
N VAL A 71 -16.07 -14.15 -14.68
CA VAL A 71 -15.44 -14.98 -15.70
C VAL A 71 -15.79 -14.34 -17.03
N GLU A 72 -14.92 -13.49 -17.57
CA GLU A 72 -14.82 -13.11 -19.00
C GLU A 72 -13.78 -11.99 -19.28
N GLU A 73 -13.02 -11.47 -18.30
CA GLU A 73 -12.12 -10.32 -18.51
C GLU A 73 -10.61 -10.61 -18.47
N GLN A 74 -10.17 -11.87 -18.30
CA GLN A 74 -8.73 -12.19 -18.16
C GLN A 74 -7.85 -11.87 -19.38
N ASN A 75 -8.42 -11.62 -20.57
CA ASN A 75 -7.64 -11.25 -21.75
C ASN A 75 -7.58 -9.74 -22.03
N THR A 76 -8.40 -8.95 -21.34
CA THR A 76 -8.43 -7.49 -21.50
C THR A 76 -7.64 -6.77 -20.40
N GLU A 77 -7.56 -7.33 -19.19
CA GLU A 77 -6.83 -6.72 -18.07
C GLU A 77 -5.30 -6.81 -18.23
N GLU A 78 -4.76 -7.94 -18.68
CA GLU A 78 -3.32 -8.07 -18.95
C GLU A 78 -2.85 -7.06 -20.01
N THR A 79 -3.62 -6.86 -21.08
CA THR A 79 -3.30 -5.88 -22.14
C THR A 79 -3.45 -4.44 -21.65
N THR A 80 -4.39 -4.18 -20.75
CA THR A 80 -4.61 -2.84 -20.18
C THR A 80 -3.54 -2.52 -19.15
N GLN A 81 -3.16 -3.46 -18.28
CA GLN A 81 -2.09 -3.30 -17.30
C GLN A 81 -0.72 -3.10 -17.96
N GLU A 82 -0.39 -3.88 -19.00
CA GLU A 82 0.83 -3.67 -19.77
C GLU A 82 0.87 -2.31 -20.47
N SER A 83 -0.28 -1.83 -20.98
CA SER A 83 -0.36 -0.50 -21.59
C SER A 83 -0.20 0.62 -20.55
N ASN A 84 -0.77 0.47 -19.37
CA ASN A 84 -0.65 1.44 -18.31
C ASN A 84 0.78 1.51 -17.72
N ILE A 85 1.46 0.36 -17.55
CA ILE A 85 2.86 0.33 -17.12
C ILE A 85 3.76 1.09 -18.11
N LYS A 86 3.51 0.97 -19.42
CA LYS A 86 4.25 1.73 -20.44
C LYS A 86 4.15 3.24 -20.26
N ILE A 87 3.00 3.75 -19.83
CA ILE A 87 2.82 5.18 -19.54
C ILE A 87 3.85 5.64 -18.48
N LEU A 88 4.04 4.84 -17.44
CA LEU A 88 5.01 5.15 -16.39
C LEU A 88 6.45 5.10 -16.91
N GLU A 89 6.82 4.03 -17.63
CA GLU A 89 8.17 3.83 -18.16
C GLU A 89 8.55 4.88 -19.20
N GLU A 90 7.66 5.25 -20.12
CA GLU A 90 7.85 6.31 -21.12
C GLU A 90 8.05 7.68 -20.47
N ASN A 91 7.52 7.89 -19.27
CA ASN A 91 7.71 9.09 -18.47
C ASN A 91 8.93 9.01 -17.52
N GLY A 92 9.78 7.97 -17.65
CA GLY A 92 11.02 7.83 -16.92
C GLY A 92 10.85 7.35 -15.48
N ILE A 93 9.75 6.67 -15.16
CA ILE A 93 9.50 6.08 -13.85
C ILE A 93 10.10 4.67 -13.81
N ASP A 94 10.86 4.36 -12.78
CA ASP A 94 11.49 3.05 -12.58
C ASP A 94 10.50 2.07 -11.93
N VAL A 95 9.50 1.66 -12.74
CA VAL A 95 8.45 0.71 -12.31
C VAL A 95 9.04 -0.59 -11.83
N LYS A 96 10.11 -1.06 -12.50
CA LYS A 96 10.79 -2.31 -12.13
C LYS A 96 11.32 -2.25 -10.71
N HIS A 97 11.96 -1.15 -10.33
CA HIS A 97 12.46 -0.95 -8.96
C HIS A 97 11.30 -0.97 -7.95
N GLY A 98 10.19 -0.30 -8.26
CA GLY A 98 9.00 -0.30 -7.40
C GLY A 98 8.42 -1.71 -7.22
N LEU A 99 8.26 -2.46 -8.30
CA LEU A 99 7.77 -3.84 -8.25
C LEU A 99 8.74 -4.78 -7.52
N ASP A 100 10.06 -4.58 -7.68
CA ASP A 100 11.07 -5.35 -6.92
C ASP A 100 10.99 -5.11 -5.42
N LEU A 101 10.57 -3.92 -4.97
CA LEU A 101 10.39 -3.58 -3.57
C LEU A 101 9.03 -4.07 -3.02
N LEU A 102 7.95 -3.81 -3.75
CA LEU A 102 6.59 -4.12 -3.31
C LEU A 102 6.17 -5.56 -3.61
N LYS A 103 6.89 -6.27 -4.49
CA LYS A 103 6.73 -7.69 -4.84
C LYS A 103 5.42 -8.05 -5.56
N ASP A 104 4.49 -7.14 -5.67
CA ASP A 104 3.15 -7.38 -6.20
C ASP A 104 2.63 -6.14 -6.93
N ILE A 105 1.99 -6.33 -8.08
CA ILE A 105 1.43 -5.23 -8.89
C ILE A 105 0.22 -4.58 -8.19
N ASP A 106 -0.58 -5.36 -7.47
CA ASP A 106 -1.74 -4.83 -6.76
C ASP A 106 -1.29 -3.94 -5.60
N MET A 107 -0.24 -4.35 -4.89
CA MET A 107 0.39 -3.53 -3.85
C MET A 107 0.99 -2.24 -4.44
N TYR A 108 1.61 -2.34 -5.63
CA TYR A 108 2.13 -1.17 -6.34
C TYR A 108 1.01 -0.19 -6.72
N ASN A 109 -0.09 -0.70 -7.27
CA ASN A 109 -1.26 0.10 -7.63
C ASN A 109 -1.93 0.75 -6.41
N MET A 110 -2.05 0.01 -5.31
CA MET A 110 -2.58 0.53 -4.05
C MET A 110 -1.71 1.68 -3.51
N THR A 111 -0.40 1.48 -3.46
CA THR A 111 0.56 2.50 -3.01
C THR A 111 0.54 3.72 -3.93
N MET A 112 0.40 3.52 -5.25
CA MET A 112 0.27 4.59 -6.23
C MET A 112 -0.98 5.44 -5.99
N ASN A 113 -2.11 4.79 -5.72
CA ASN A 113 -3.37 5.47 -5.44
C ASN A 113 -3.31 6.27 -4.13
N GLU A 114 -2.79 5.67 -3.05
CA GLU A 114 -2.60 6.35 -1.76
C GLU A 114 -1.70 7.59 -1.92
N PHE A 115 -0.59 7.44 -2.62
CA PHE A 115 0.31 8.56 -2.89
C PHE A 115 -0.38 9.67 -3.69
N TYR A 116 -1.17 9.32 -4.71
CA TYR A 116 -1.92 10.27 -5.51
C TYR A 116 -2.93 11.08 -4.68
N GLU A 117 -3.63 10.42 -3.77
CA GLU A 117 -4.61 11.07 -2.90
C GLU A 117 -3.96 12.04 -1.90
N GLU A 118 -2.79 11.68 -1.36
CA GLU A 118 -2.16 12.41 -0.25
C GLU A 118 -1.18 13.51 -0.69
N ILE A 119 -0.61 13.40 -1.89
CA ILE A 119 0.53 14.27 -2.30
C ILE A 119 0.20 15.77 -2.21
N ASN A 120 -1.00 16.18 -2.62
CA ASN A 120 -1.39 17.59 -2.60
C ASN A 120 -1.46 18.14 -1.17
N ASP A 121 -1.93 17.36 -0.22
CA ASP A 121 -2.02 17.78 1.18
C ASP A 121 -0.64 17.78 1.83
N LYS A 122 0.22 16.80 1.53
CA LYS A 122 1.63 16.80 1.95
C LYS A 122 2.38 18.04 1.44
N LEU A 123 2.16 18.44 0.19
CA LEU A 123 2.78 19.67 -0.33
C LEU A 123 2.28 20.92 0.39
N LYS A 124 1.00 21.05 0.70
CA LYS A 124 0.48 22.17 1.49
C LYS A 124 1.11 22.22 2.89
N GLU A 125 1.17 21.09 3.55
CA GLU A 125 1.73 20.99 4.90
C GLU A 125 3.24 21.30 4.91
N LEU A 126 4.00 20.82 3.93
CA LEU A 126 5.40 21.20 3.74
C LEU A 126 5.56 22.72 3.57
N LYS A 127 4.64 23.36 2.82
CA LYS A 127 4.65 24.82 2.65
C LYS A 127 4.40 25.55 3.97
N GLU A 128 3.45 25.08 4.77
CA GLU A 128 3.16 25.63 6.09
C GLU A 128 4.37 25.52 7.03
N TYR A 129 5.08 24.39 7.02
CA TYR A 129 6.31 24.22 7.81
C TYR A 129 7.43 25.18 7.38
N ILE A 130 7.56 25.44 6.05
CA ILE A 130 8.51 26.45 5.55
C ILE A 130 8.15 27.84 6.05
N ASP A 131 6.87 28.21 5.97
CA ASP A 131 6.39 29.57 6.34
C ASP A 131 6.54 29.80 7.86
N ASN A 132 6.33 28.74 8.66
CA ASN A 132 6.51 28.77 10.11
C ASN A 132 7.95 28.49 10.56
N GLN A 133 8.89 28.24 9.63
CA GLN A 133 10.28 27.86 9.88
C GLN A 133 10.43 26.62 10.78
N ASN A 134 9.46 25.71 10.72
CA ASN A 134 9.43 24.45 11.46
C ASN A 134 10.18 23.35 10.69
N MET A 135 11.51 23.35 10.79
CA MET A 135 12.35 22.41 10.03
C MET A 135 12.33 20.99 10.60
N ASP A 136 11.97 20.81 11.85
CA ASP A 136 11.87 19.48 12.47
C ASP A 136 10.69 18.68 11.84
N ASP A 137 9.50 19.24 11.84
CA ASP A 137 8.33 18.58 11.23
C ASP A 137 8.45 18.52 9.71
N TYR A 138 9.05 19.55 9.08
CA TYR A 138 9.40 19.51 7.67
C TYR A 138 10.28 18.29 7.34
N SER A 139 11.32 18.04 8.14
CA SER A 139 12.23 16.91 7.95
C SER A 139 11.52 15.57 8.03
N ILE A 140 10.56 15.42 8.94
CA ILE A 140 9.77 14.20 9.10
C ILE A 140 8.88 13.96 7.86
N LEU A 141 8.16 14.99 7.43
CA LEU A 141 7.22 14.85 6.32
C LEU A 141 7.93 14.63 4.98
N VAL A 142 9.04 15.34 4.72
CA VAL A 142 9.81 15.15 3.49
C VAL A 142 10.55 13.80 3.48
N HIS A 143 10.89 13.24 4.66
CA HIS A 143 11.41 11.88 4.77
C HIS A 143 10.36 10.83 4.33
N SER A 144 9.10 10.99 4.73
CA SER A 144 7.99 10.15 4.27
C SER A 144 7.85 10.25 2.75
N LEU A 145 7.77 11.48 2.22
CA LEU A 145 7.68 11.74 0.78
C LEU A 145 8.82 11.06 -0.01
N LYS A 146 10.06 11.17 0.47
CA LYS A 146 11.23 10.50 -0.12
C LYS A 146 11.04 8.99 -0.20
N THR A 147 10.57 8.39 0.89
CA THR A 147 10.43 6.94 1.01
C THR A 147 9.32 6.41 0.09
N GLU A 148 8.18 7.07 0.08
CA GLU A 148 7.06 6.73 -0.79
C GLU A 148 7.41 6.89 -2.27
N ALA A 149 8.04 8.02 -2.63
CA ALA A 149 8.53 8.26 -3.99
C ALA A 149 9.50 7.16 -4.46
N ARG A 150 10.36 6.67 -3.56
CA ARG A 150 11.28 5.59 -3.86
C ARG A 150 10.57 4.27 -4.11
N TYR A 151 9.55 3.93 -3.31
CA TYR A 151 8.76 2.72 -3.52
C TYR A 151 8.02 2.72 -4.87
N LEU A 152 7.64 3.88 -5.36
CA LEU A 152 6.96 4.03 -6.64
C LEU A 152 7.91 4.21 -7.85
N GLY A 153 9.23 4.23 -7.63
CA GLY A 153 10.21 4.45 -8.68
C GLY A 153 10.30 5.90 -9.16
N PHE A 154 9.80 6.87 -8.40
CA PHE A 154 9.87 8.31 -8.67
C PHE A 154 11.24 8.87 -8.27
N ASN A 155 12.30 8.41 -8.92
CA ASN A 155 13.67 8.66 -8.52
C ASN A 155 13.98 10.16 -8.38
N ASN A 156 13.55 10.99 -9.35
CA ASN A 156 13.78 12.45 -9.29
C ASN A 156 13.15 13.08 -8.05
N LEU A 157 11.90 12.73 -7.74
CA LEU A 157 11.22 13.25 -6.55
C LEU A 157 11.88 12.74 -5.27
N SER A 158 12.27 11.48 -5.23
CA SER A 158 12.99 10.89 -4.11
C SER A 158 14.33 11.59 -3.83
N ASP A 159 15.10 11.89 -4.89
CA ASP A 159 16.39 12.60 -4.77
C ASP A 159 16.18 14.04 -4.28
N MET A 160 15.22 14.77 -4.85
CA MET A 160 14.87 16.11 -4.38
C MET A 160 14.41 16.11 -2.91
N ALA A 161 13.56 15.16 -2.54
CA ALA A 161 13.11 15.02 -1.15
C ALA A 161 14.25 14.67 -0.20
N TYR A 162 15.23 13.88 -0.65
CA TYR A 162 16.45 13.61 0.11
C TYR A 162 17.29 14.88 0.36
N GLU A 163 17.50 15.71 -0.68
CA GLU A 163 18.22 16.98 -0.52
C GLU A 163 17.50 17.92 0.46
N HIS A 164 16.18 17.99 0.37
CA HIS A 164 15.35 18.76 1.30
C HIS A 164 15.42 18.23 2.74
N GLU A 165 15.44 16.89 2.91
CA GLU A 165 15.58 16.25 4.22
C GLU A 165 16.94 16.60 4.85
N GLN A 166 18.03 16.54 4.08
CA GLN A 166 19.35 16.89 4.59
C GLN A 166 19.41 18.37 4.99
N ALA A 167 18.94 19.26 4.11
CA ALA A 167 18.92 20.69 4.36
C ALA A 167 18.07 21.05 5.60
N SER A 168 16.92 20.40 5.79
CA SER A 168 16.07 20.66 6.96
C SER A 168 16.74 20.21 8.28
N LYS A 169 17.41 19.05 8.28
CA LYS A 169 18.18 18.56 9.43
C LYS A 169 19.34 19.48 9.81
N GLU A 170 19.92 20.16 8.82
CA GLU A 170 20.96 21.19 9.01
C GLU A 170 20.38 22.58 9.33
N ASN A 171 19.06 22.70 9.44
CA ASN A 171 18.33 23.95 9.60
C ASN A 171 18.63 24.97 8.49
N ASN A 172 18.93 24.49 7.28
CA ASN A 172 19.19 25.31 6.09
C ASN A 172 17.88 25.74 5.41
N ILE A 173 17.17 26.65 6.04
CA ILE A 173 15.86 27.15 5.60
C ILE A 173 15.97 27.83 4.22
N GLU A 174 17.11 28.47 3.92
CA GLU A 174 17.31 29.14 2.64
C GLU A 174 17.32 28.16 1.49
N PHE A 175 18.03 27.03 1.61
CA PHE A 175 18.00 25.97 0.61
C PHE A 175 16.58 25.46 0.40
N VAL A 176 15.87 25.12 1.48
CA VAL A 176 14.51 24.59 1.44
C VAL A 176 13.59 25.56 0.70
N LYS A 177 13.59 26.83 1.05
CA LYS A 177 12.77 27.86 0.39
C LYS A 177 13.08 28.02 -1.10
N ASN A 178 14.35 28.04 -1.45
CA ASN A 178 14.78 28.27 -2.83
C ASN A 178 14.51 27.09 -3.77
N ASN A 179 14.45 25.88 -3.24
CA ASN A 179 14.25 24.65 -4.02
C ASN A 179 12.83 24.07 -3.92
N TYR A 180 11.99 24.53 -2.99
CA TYR A 180 10.63 24.03 -2.81
C TYR A 180 9.80 24.09 -4.10
N SER A 181 9.92 25.14 -4.90
CA SER A 181 9.20 25.24 -6.16
C SER A 181 9.58 24.15 -7.19
N LYS A 182 10.78 23.61 -7.12
CA LYS A 182 11.21 22.50 -7.99
C LYS A 182 10.55 21.19 -7.53
N LEU A 183 10.52 20.94 -6.22
CA LEU A 183 9.85 19.79 -5.63
C LEU A 183 8.36 19.78 -6.00
N VAL A 184 7.68 20.93 -5.89
CA VAL A 184 6.28 21.09 -6.29
C VAL A 184 6.07 20.78 -7.78
N LYS A 185 6.89 21.34 -8.67
CA LYS A 185 6.78 21.11 -10.12
C LYS A 185 6.95 19.64 -10.49
N GLU A 186 7.90 18.94 -9.87
CA GLU A 186 8.09 17.51 -10.10
C GLU A 186 6.89 16.71 -9.58
N SER A 187 6.37 17.06 -8.41
CA SER A 187 5.13 16.44 -7.88
C SER A 187 3.94 16.66 -8.81
N GLU A 188 3.75 17.87 -9.33
CA GLU A 188 2.68 18.18 -10.30
C GLU A 188 2.83 17.41 -11.61
N ARG A 189 4.07 17.19 -12.09
CA ARG A 189 4.34 16.33 -13.24
C ARG A 189 3.91 14.89 -12.95
N LEU A 190 4.28 14.35 -11.80
CA LEU A 190 3.92 12.99 -11.40
C LEU A 190 2.41 12.82 -11.19
N ILE A 191 1.73 13.81 -10.60
CA ILE A 191 0.26 13.80 -10.45
C ILE A 191 -0.44 13.61 -11.80
N LYS A 192 0.04 14.28 -12.86
CA LYS A 192 -0.54 14.13 -14.21
C LYS A 192 -0.33 12.71 -14.75
N ILE A 193 0.86 12.14 -14.56
CA ILE A 193 1.19 10.80 -15.01
C ILE A 193 0.36 9.76 -14.23
N MET A 194 0.27 9.92 -12.91
CA MET A 194 -0.55 9.03 -12.06
C MET A 194 -2.03 9.08 -12.44
N LYS A 195 -2.55 10.26 -12.75
CA LYS A 195 -3.93 10.42 -13.23
C LYS A 195 -4.19 9.58 -14.49
N GLU A 196 -3.28 9.66 -15.46
CA GLU A 196 -3.35 8.88 -16.70
C GLU A 196 -3.23 7.38 -16.41
N TYR A 197 -2.28 6.99 -15.60
CA TYR A 197 -2.03 5.59 -15.20
C TYR A 197 -3.24 4.98 -14.47
N LEU A 198 -3.82 5.70 -13.51
CA LEU A 198 -4.95 5.25 -12.70
C LEU A 198 -6.31 5.42 -13.41
N ASN A 199 -6.34 5.95 -14.64
CA ASN A 199 -7.56 6.26 -15.40
C ASN A 199 -8.55 7.12 -14.61
N ILE A 200 -8.05 8.12 -13.87
CA ILE A 200 -8.89 9.05 -13.10
C ILE A 200 -9.43 10.12 -14.05
N GLU A 201 -10.72 10.07 -14.32
CA GLU A 201 -11.40 11.10 -15.14
C GLU A 201 -11.42 12.46 -14.42
N GLU A 202 -11.29 13.55 -15.19
CA GLU A 202 -11.51 14.89 -14.64
C GLU A 202 -13.00 15.02 -14.33
N GLY A 203 -13.33 15.05 -13.04
CA GLY A 203 -14.67 15.41 -12.62
C GLY A 203 -14.99 16.82 -13.09
N GLU A 204 -16.12 16.98 -13.80
CA GLU A 204 -16.69 18.27 -14.21
C GLU A 204 -16.94 19.21 -13.03
#